data_0d4fa1a9c77e17f8343341a4c4ecedee
#
_entry.id   0d4fa1a9c77e17f8343341a4c4ecedee
#
_cell.length_a   1.000
_cell.length_b   1.000
_cell.length_c   1.000
_cell.angle_alpha   90.00
_cell.angle_beta   90.00
_cell.angle_gamma   90.00
#
_symmetry.space_group_name_H-M   'P 1'
#
loop_
_entity.id
_entity.type
_entity.pdbx_description
1 polymer ?
#
loop_
_entity_poly.entity_id
_entity_poly.type
_entity_poly.pdbx_seq_one_letter_code
_entity_poly.pdbx_strand_id
1 'polypeptide(L)'
;YKAGIKNAVCTLGTACTQHQLSLLKRCSTKLIFCYDGDHAGQSATYKACKLALSLGAQVGIVLNKTGKDPDEIIRMYGNEGLINLVKTPITWVEFLYNYLVENTNLNSYSEKKELIQKAKEEIQTLTDSTDRSYFIDKIQEVTKLHSDFDVNVPVTKNVTPSIRLVVPDGTKDAEEMILSMMLKSYQATQIFENDLGYLIE
;
A
#
# COMPACT_ATOMS: atom_id res chain seq x y z
N TYR A 1 0.84 -3.28 17.10
CA TYR A 1 0.00 -3.21 18.30
C TYR A 1 0.85 -2.98 19.56
N LYS A 2 1.88 -3.81 19.82
CA LYS A 2 2.80 -3.66 20.96
C LYS A 2 3.47 -2.28 21.05
N ALA A 3 3.77 -1.68 19.91
CA ALA A 3 4.33 -0.33 19.83
C ALA A 3 3.31 0.80 20.09
N GLY A 4 2.07 0.49 20.43
CA GLY A 4 1.01 1.48 20.68
C GLY A 4 0.19 1.88 19.45
N ILE A 5 0.45 1.30 18.27
CA ILE A 5 -0.32 1.55 17.05
C ILE A 5 -1.55 0.61 17.07
N LYS A 6 -2.68 1.11 17.59
CA LYS A 6 -3.89 0.32 17.87
C LYS A 6 -4.73 -0.02 16.64
N ASN A 7 -4.56 0.72 15.56
CA ASN A 7 -5.26 0.57 14.29
C ASN A 7 -4.40 -0.16 13.23
N ALA A 8 -3.51 -1.06 13.68
CA ALA A 8 -2.71 -1.91 12.81
C ALA A 8 -3.40 -3.25 12.63
N VAL A 9 -3.40 -3.75 11.39
CA VAL A 9 -3.88 -5.09 11.01
C VAL A 9 -2.84 -5.74 10.11
N CYS A 10 -2.78 -7.07 10.11
CA CYS A 10 -1.93 -7.81 9.17
C CYS A 10 -2.78 -8.74 8.30
N THR A 11 -2.31 -8.97 7.08
CA THR A 11 -2.84 -10.01 6.20
C THR A 11 -2.12 -11.30 6.54
N LEU A 12 -2.82 -12.24 7.19
CA LEU A 12 -2.28 -13.56 7.49
C LEU A 12 -2.04 -14.30 6.17
N GLY A 13 -0.78 -14.55 5.83
CA GLY A 13 -0.38 -15.18 4.58
C GLY A 13 0.18 -14.19 3.56
N THR A 14 -0.10 -14.39 2.27
CA THR A 14 0.70 -13.84 1.18
C THR A 14 0.30 -12.44 0.75
N ALA A 15 -0.77 -12.29 0.01
CA ALA A 15 -1.11 -11.02 -0.63
C ALA A 15 -2.34 -10.38 0.01
N CYS A 16 -2.32 -9.06 0.13
CA CYS A 16 -3.50 -8.29 0.46
C CYS A 16 -4.56 -8.46 -0.63
N THR A 17 -5.71 -9.01 -0.30
CA THR A 17 -6.77 -9.30 -1.26
C THR A 17 -7.72 -8.11 -1.43
N GLN A 18 -8.42 -8.06 -2.57
CA GLN A 18 -9.45 -7.05 -2.83
C GLN A 18 -10.53 -7.08 -1.74
N HIS A 19 -10.89 -8.25 -1.25
CA HIS A 19 -11.88 -8.41 -0.20
C HIS A 19 -11.42 -7.75 1.11
N GLN A 20 -10.20 -8.05 1.58
CA GLN A 20 -9.62 -7.44 2.77
C GLN A 20 -9.53 -5.90 2.64
N LEU A 21 -9.10 -5.39 1.48
CA LEU A 21 -9.04 -3.94 1.23
C LEU A 21 -10.42 -3.30 1.23
N SER A 22 -11.43 -3.97 0.69
CA SER A 22 -12.82 -3.48 0.72
C SER A 22 -13.34 -3.38 2.15
N LEU A 23 -13.00 -4.33 3.03
CA LEU A 23 -13.34 -4.27 4.45
C LEU A 23 -12.63 -3.12 5.15
N LEU A 24 -11.32 -2.99 4.97
CA LEU A 24 -10.53 -1.90 5.56
C LEU A 24 -11.04 -0.52 5.13
N LYS A 25 -11.41 -0.39 3.84
CA LYS A 25 -11.97 0.86 3.31
C LYS A 25 -13.29 1.25 3.97
N ARG A 26 -14.09 0.31 4.44
CA ARG A 26 -15.33 0.60 5.21
C ARG A 26 -15.02 1.24 6.58
N CYS A 27 -13.82 1.00 7.11
CA CYS A 27 -13.39 1.51 8.40
C CYS A 27 -12.56 2.80 8.29
N SER A 28 -11.80 2.95 7.18
CA SER A 28 -10.95 4.12 6.94
C SER A 28 -10.83 4.40 5.46
N THR A 29 -10.88 5.68 5.08
CA THR A 29 -10.60 6.12 3.71
C THR A 29 -9.11 6.18 3.39
N LYS A 30 -8.25 6.24 4.43
CA LYS A 30 -6.79 6.29 4.30
C LYS A 30 -6.17 5.03 4.86
N LEU A 31 -5.40 4.32 4.04
CA LEU A 31 -4.68 3.11 4.40
C LEU A 31 -3.17 3.39 4.36
N ILE A 32 -2.45 2.99 5.39
CA ILE A 32 -0.98 3.10 5.46
C ILE A 32 -0.41 1.69 5.36
N PHE A 33 0.41 1.46 4.34
CA PHE A 33 1.07 0.18 4.09
C PHE A 33 2.47 0.19 4.71
N CYS A 34 2.77 -0.83 5.52
CA CYS A 34 4.05 -1.03 6.16
C CYS A 34 4.46 -2.49 5.99
N TYR A 35 5.19 -2.77 4.92
CA TYR A 35 5.76 -4.08 4.62
C TYR A 35 7.27 -4.10 4.90
N ASP A 36 7.89 -5.24 4.70
CA ASP A 36 9.32 -5.41 4.84
C ASP A 36 10.09 -4.49 3.88
N GLY A 37 11.28 -4.09 4.27
CA GLY A 37 12.09 -3.15 3.48
C GLY A 37 12.86 -3.82 2.34
N ASP A 38 12.72 -5.13 2.13
CA ASP A 38 13.36 -5.87 1.06
C ASP A 38 12.59 -5.77 -0.28
N HIS A 39 13.17 -6.35 -1.33
CA HIS A 39 12.57 -6.33 -2.66
C HIS A 39 11.20 -7.04 -2.71
N ALA A 40 11.02 -8.11 -1.93
CA ALA A 40 9.75 -8.83 -1.87
C ALA A 40 8.66 -7.97 -1.20
N GLY A 41 8.99 -7.31 -0.09
CA GLY A 41 8.09 -6.39 0.60
C GLY A 41 7.75 -5.15 -0.23
N GLN A 42 8.71 -4.60 -0.98
CA GLN A 42 8.45 -3.50 -1.93
C GLN A 42 7.50 -3.94 -3.06
N SER A 43 7.69 -5.13 -3.62
CA SER A 43 6.78 -5.70 -4.64
C SER A 43 5.38 -5.94 -4.08
N ALA A 44 5.27 -6.41 -2.83
CA ALA A 44 4.00 -6.59 -2.14
C ALA A 44 3.32 -5.23 -1.90
N THR A 45 4.07 -4.23 -1.45
CA THR A 45 3.59 -2.84 -1.28
C THR A 45 3.03 -2.29 -2.58
N TYR A 46 3.78 -2.41 -3.68
CA TYR A 46 3.34 -1.94 -4.99
C TYR A 46 2.00 -2.54 -5.41
N LYS A 47 1.86 -3.87 -5.29
CA LYS A 47 0.62 -4.57 -5.66
C LYS A 47 -0.56 -4.18 -4.77
N ALA A 48 -0.34 -4.13 -3.45
CA ALA A 48 -1.37 -3.78 -2.48
C ALA A 48 -1.86 -2.33 -2.66
N CYS A 49 -0.94 -1.39 -2.88
CA CYS A 49 -1.28 0.02 -3.13
C CYS A 49 -2.06 0.21 -4.43
N LYS A 50 -1.64 -0.42 -5.54
CA LYS A 50 -2.40 -0.37 -6.80
C LYS A 50 -3.82 -0.88 -6.63
N LEU A 51 -3.98 -1.98 -5.92
CA LEU A 51 -5.30 -2.54 -5.64
C LEU A 51 -6.14 -1.63 -4.73
N ALA A 52 -5.54 -1.03 -3.69
CA ALA A 52 -6.22 -0.10 -2.81
C ALA A 52 -6.68 1.17 -3.55
N LEU A 53 -5.81 1.73 -4.41
CA LEU A 53 -6.12 2.88 -5.25
C LEU A 53 -7.26 2.59 -6.23
N SER A 54 -7.27 1.40 -6.86
CA SER A 54 -8.35 0.99 -7.77
C SER A 54 -9.72 0.89 -7.07
N LEU A 55 -9.71 0.64 -5.75
CA LEU A 55 -10.90 0.67 -4.90
C LEU A 55 -11.24 2.09 -4.40
N GLY A 56 -10.46 3.10 -4.76
CA GLY A 56 -10.66 4.49 -4.35
C GLY A 56 -10.24 4.76 -2.89
N ALA A 57 -9.29 4.02 -2.34
CA ALA A 57 -8.69 4.34 -1.06
C ALA A 57 -7.57 5.37 -1.24
N GLN A 58 -7.34 6.20 -0.23
CA GLN A 58 -6.12 7.00 -0.13
C GLN A 58 -5.02 6.12 0.46
N VAL A 59 -3.83 6.15 -0.10
CA VAL A 59 -2.70 5.32 0.38
C VAL A 59 -1.57 6.18 0.91
N GLY A 60 -0.93 5.70 1.97
CA GLY A 60 0.36 6.16 2.44
C GLY A 60 1.29 4.96 2.56
N ILE A 61 2.58 5.13 2.35
CA ILE A 61 3.54 4.04 2.38
C ILE A 61 4.64 4.36 3.40
N VAL A 62 4.92 3.42 4.28
CA VAL A 62 6.08 3.49 5.16
C VAL A 62 7.31 3.07 4.38
N LEU A 63 8.19 4.02 4.08
CA LEU A 63 9.43 3.74 3.38
C LEU A 63 10.45 3.15 4.37
N ASN A 64 10.49 1.84 4.45
CA ASN A 64 11.44 1.13 5.29
C ASN A 64 12.74 0.84 4.50
N LYS A 65 13.73 1.71 4.65
CA LYS A 65 15.04 1.58 3.98
C LYS A 65 16.01 0.64 4.71
N THR A 66 15.61 0.04 5.82
CA THR A 66 16.51 -0.81 6.62
C THR A 66 16.64 -2.23 6.06
N GLY A 67 15.76 -2.63 5.14
CA GLY A 67 15.66 -4.02 4.65
C GLY A 67 15.07 -5.00 5.67
N LYS A 68 14.66 -4.51 6.85
CA LYS A 68 14.21 -5.32 7.98
C LYS A 68 12.69 -5.34 8.08
N ASP A 69 12.16 -6.34 8.79
CA ASP A 69 10.75 -6.36 9.12
C ASP A 69 10.39 -5.35 10.25
N PRO A 70 9.10 -4.99 10.42
CA PRO A 70 8.68 -4.07 11.48
C PRO A 70 9.02 -4.53 12.90
N ASP A 71 9.10 -5.84 13.19
CA ASP A 71 9.47 -6.36 14.50
C ASP A 71 10.98 -6.17 14.78
N GLU A 72 11.81 -6.38 13.75
CA GLU A 72 13.24 -6.06 13.87
C GLU A 72 13.50 -4.57 14.09
N ILE A 73 12.70 -3.69 13.48
CA ILE A 73 12.77 -2.24 13.71
C ILE A 73 12.49 -1.93 15.18
N ILE A 74 11.45 -2.54 15.76
CA ILE A 74 11.15 -2.38 17.20
C ILE A 74 12.32 -2.89 18.07
N ARG A 75 12.91 -4.04 17.73
CA ARG A 75 14.03 -4.60 18.49
C ARG A 75 15.26 -3.71 18.45
N MET A 76 15.53 -3.05 17.33
CA MET A 76 16.73 -2.22 17.14
C MET A 76 16.54 -0.78 17.62
N TYR A 77 15.38 -0.18 17.38
CA TYR A 77 15.13 1.25 17.57
C TYR A 77 14.02 1.54 18.59
N GLY A 78 13.49 0.49 19.24
CA GLY A 78 12.36 0.60 20.16
C GLY A 78 11.05 0.95 19.48
N ASN A 79 10.00 1.08 20.28
CA ASN A 79 8.66 1.42 19.80
C ASN A 79 8.62 2.76 19.05
N GLU A 80 9.39 3.74 19.53
CA GLU A 80 9.44 5.08 18.91
C GLU A 80 10.00 5.04 17.48
N GLY A 81 10.94 4.15 17.19
CA GLY A 81 11.50 3.96 15.85
C GLY A 81 10.41 3.60 14.84
N LEU A 82 9.56 2.62 15.16
CA LEU A 82 8.44 2.24 14.30
C LEU A 82 7.36 3.33 14.24
N ILE A 83 7.01 3.94 15.39
CA ILE A 83 6.02 5.00 15.45
C ILE A 83 6.42 6.19 14.55
N ASN A 84 7.68 6.58 14.58
CA ASN A 84 8.18 7.69 13.75
C ASN A 84 8.09 7.36 12.25
N LEU A 85 8.43 6.14 11.85
CA LEU A 85 8.28 5.70 10.45
C LEU A 85 6.81 5.74 9.99
N VAL A 86 5.88 5.28 10.83
CA VAL A 86 4.44 5.26 10.49
C VAL A 86 3.83 6.66 10.47
N LYS A 87 4.36 7.61 11.24
CA LYS A 87 3.87 9.00 11.27
C LYS A 87 4.23 9.80 10.01
N THR A 88 5.26 9.40 9.28
CA THR A 88 5.75 10.10 8.08
C THR A 88 5.67 9.22 6.84
N PRO A 89 4.47 8.73 6.47
CA PRO A 89 4.32 7.94 5.26
C PRO A 89 4.56 8.82 4.03
N ILE A 90 5.23 8.25 3.04
CA ILE A 90 5.34 8.89 1.72
C ILE A 90 4.07 8.66 0.90
N THR A 91 3.90 9.47 -0.11
CA THR A 91 2.79 9.36 -1.07
C THR A 91 2.99 8.20 -2.05
N TRP A 92 1.91 7.80 -2.73
CA TRP A 92 1.99 6.81 -3.79
C TRP A 92 2.93 7.22 -4.92
N VAL A 93 2.89 8.46 -5.34
CA VAL A 93 3.73 8.96 -6.44
C VAL A 93 5.21 8.93 -6.08
N GLU A 94 5.58 9.29 -4.84
CA GLU A 94 6.97 9.20 -4.36
C GLU A 94 7.45 7.75 -4.27
N PHE A 95 6.60 6.84 -3.77
CA PHE A 95 6.92 5.42 -3.72
C PHE A 95 7.09 4.83 -5.13
N LEU A 96 6.18 5.14 -6.03
CA LEU A 96 6.21 4.66 -7.41
C LEU A 96 7.50 5.07 -8.13
N TYR A 97 7.89 6.33 -7.98
CA TYR A 97 9.16 6.83 -8.51
C TYR A 97 10.35 6.04 -7.94
N ASN A 98 10.46 5.92 -6.62
CA ASN A 98 11.55 5.19 -5.99
C ASN A 98 11.59 3.72 -6.43
N TYR A 99 10.44 3.05 -6.46
CA TYR A 99 10.32 1.65 -6.85
C TYR A 99 10.78 1.40 -8.29
N LEU A 100 10.43 2.27 -9.23
CA LEU A 100 10.83 2.12 -10.63
C LEU A 100 12.33 2.43 -10.82
N VAL A 101 12.84 3.46 -10.15
CA VAL A 101 14.24 3.87 -10.26
C VAL A 101 15.19 2.86 -9.61
N GLU A 102 14.87 2.35 -8.43
CA GLU A 102 15.68 1.35 -7.72
C GLU A 102 15.80 0.03 -8.50
N ASN A 103 14.82 -0.28 -9.34
CA ASN A 103 14.80 -1.47 -10.20
C ASN A 103 15.37 -1.23 -11.61
N THR A 104 16.10 -0.13 -11.84
CA THR A 104 16.62 0.26 -13.17
C THR A 104 18.10 0.63 -13.09
N ASN A 105 18.90 0.07 -13.99
CA ASN A 105 20.28 0.52 -14.15
C ASN A 105 20.35 1.80 -14.99
N LEU A 106 20.47 2.93 -14.31
CA LEU A 106 20.50 4.26 -14.93
C LEU A 106 21.74 4.56 -15.81
N ASN A 107 22.72 3.65 -15.84
CA ASN A 107 23.86 3.77 -16.78
C ASN A 107 23.55 3.13 -18.14
N SER A 108 22.51 2.31 -18.25
CA SER A 108 22.10 1.65 -19.50
C SER A 108 21.03 2.50 -20.21
N TYR A 109 21.32 2.87 -21.47
CA TYR A 109 20.32 3.58 -22.29
C TYR A 109 19.07 2.75 -22.55
N SER A 110 19.24 1.45 -22.76
CA SER A 110 18.12 0.52 -22.99
C SER A 110 17.19 0.50 -21.75
N GLU A 111 17.76 0.34 -20.56
CA GLU A 111 16.99 0.28 -19.33
C GLU A 111 16.32 1.63 -18.99
N LYS A 112 16.96 2.76 -19.32
CA LYS A 112 16.30 4.07 -19.23
C LYS A 112 15.07 4.17 -20.13
N LYS A 113 15.13 3.63 -21.35
CA LYS A 113 13.95 3.57 -22.24
C LYS A 113 12.85 2.70 -21.68
N GLU A 114 13.19 1.55 -21.10
CA GLU A 114 12.23 0.68 -20.43
C GLU A 114 11.60 1.36 -19.20
N LEU A 115 12.40 2.10 -18.42
CA LEU A 115 11.91 2.89 -17.31
C LEU A 115 10.86 3.92 -17.77
N ILE A 116 11.17 4.66 -18.86
CA ILE A 116 10.23 5.63 -19.43
C ILE A 116 8.94 4.94 -19.90
N GLN A 117 9.05 3.78 -20.53
CA GLN A 117 7.89 3.03 -20.98
C GLN A 117 7.01 2.58 -19.79
N LYS A 118 7.61 2.02 -18.75
CA LYS A 118 6.90 1.67 -17.50
C LYS A 118 6.28 2.90 -16.84
N ALA A 119 7.00 4.02 -16.83
CA ALA A 119 6.47 5.28 -16.28
C ALA A 119 5.25 5.78 -17.06
N LYS A 120 5.21 5.64 -18.39
CA LYS A 120 4.04 5.97 -19.22
C LYS A 120 2.83 5.10 -18.90
N GLU A 121 3.03 3.85 -18.59
CA GLU A 121 1.95 2.95 -18.18
C GLU A 121 1.42 3.31 -16.78
N GLU A 122 2.33 3.60 -15.86
CA GLU A 122 1.98 3.91 -14.47
C GLU A 122 1.35 5.30 -14.29
N ILE A 123 1.70 6.28 -15.09
CA ILE A 123 1.13 7.64 -15.01
C ILE A 123 -0.40 7.63 -15.19
N GLN A 124 -0.93 6.64 -15.88
CA GLN A 124 -2.38 6.46 -16.07
C GLN A 124 -3.09 6.10 -14.75
N THR A 125 -2.36 5.58 -13.78
CA THR A 125 -2.90 5.26 -12.45
C THR A 125 -2.99 6.48 -11.53
N LEU A 126 -2.28 7.55 -11.86
CA LEU A 126 -2.29 8.80 -11.09
C LEU A 126 -3.49 9.65 -11.51
N THR A 127 -4.41 9.89 -10.58
CA THR A 127 -5.62 10.68 -10.84
C THR A 127 -5.39 12.19 -10.73
N ASP A 128 -4.47 12.60 -9.85
CA ASP A 128 -4.14 14.00 -9.63
C ASP A 128 -3.15 14.52 -10.67
N SER A 129 -3.42 15.73 -11.21
CA SER A 129 -2.57 16.34 -12.23
C SER A 129 -1.22 16.81 -11.69
N THR A 130 -1.18 17.20 -10.42
CA THR A 130 0.05 17.63 -9.75
C THR A 130 0.98 16.44 -9.54
N ASP A 131 0.43 15.31 -9.12
CA ASP A 131 1.18 14.05 -8.97
C ASP A 131 1.75 13.59 -10.32
N ARG A 132 0.97 13.71 -11.40
CA ARG A 132 1.45 13.39 -12.75
C ARG A 132 2.61 14.26 -13.18
N SER A 133 2.47 15.59 -13.02
CA SER A 133 3.55 16.54 -13.37
C SER A 133 4.80 16.24 -12.56
N TYR A 134 4.69 16.09 -11.25
CA TYR A 134 5.80 15.74 -10.37
C TYR A 134 6.50 14.43 -10.81
N PHE A 135 5.72 13.40 -11.14
CA PHE A 135 6.26 12.11 -11.55
C PHE A 135 7.02 12.20 -12.88
N ILE A 136 6.46 12.92 -13.88
CA ILE A 136 7.11 13.14 -15.19
C ILE A 136 8.43 13.85 -15.00
N ASP A 137 8.41 14.96 -14.26
CA ASP A 137 9.61 15.79 -14.03
C ASP A 137 10.72 14.95 -13.38
N LYS A 138 10.38 14.14 -12.38
CA LYS A 138 11.33 13.25 -11.70
C LYS A 138 11.90 12.18 -12.60
N ILE A 139 11.10 11.55 -13.45
CA ILE A 139 11.57 10.55 -14.41
C ILE A 139 12.48 11.17 -15.48
N GLN A 140 12.14 12.34 -15.98
CA GLN A 140 13.00 13.07 -16.95
C GLN A 140 14.32 13.53 -16.31
N GLU A 141 14.27 14.02 -15.08
CA GLU A 141 15.45 14.45 -14.33
C GLU A 141 16.45 13.29 -14.14
N VAL A 142 15.97 12.12 -13.71
CA VAL A 142 16.85 10.98 -13.42
C VAL A 142 17.36 10.28 -14.68
N THR A 143 16.53 10.17 -15.71
CA THR A 143 16.92 9.56 -16.98
C THR A 143 17.77 10.48 -17.86
N LYS A 144 17.62 11.80 -17.70
CA LYS A 144 18.13 12.84 -18.58
C LYS A 144 17.65 12.68 -20.03
N LEU A 145 16.49 12.09 -20.21
CA LEU A 145 15.83 11.88 -21.49
C LEU A 145 14.49 12.62 -21.49
N HIS A 146 14.25 13.41 -22.54
CA HIS A 146 12.94 14.00 -22.78
C HIS A 146 12.07 13.01 -23.57
N SER A 147 10.88 12.81 -23.11
CA SER A 147 9.89 11.95 -23.76
C SER A 147 8.51 12.57 -23.63
N ASP A 148 7.73 12.49 -24.70
CA ASP A 148 6.35 12.93 -24.64
C ASP A 148 5.54 11.92 -23.82
N PHE A 149 4.97 12.39 -22.72
CA PHE A 149 4.00 11.66 -21.95
C PHE A 149 2.61 12.09 -22.42
N ASP A 150 1.90 11.21 -23.14
CA ASP A 150 0.52 11.47 -23.52
C ASP A 150 -0.36 11.48 -22.25
N VAL A 151 -0.69 12.68 -21.79
CA VAL A 151 -1.46 12.90 -20.55
C VAL A 151 -2.98 12.93 -20.84
N ASN A 152 -3.40 12.60 -22.06
CA ASN A 152 -4.80 12.50 -22.46
C ASN A 152 -5.47 11.24 -21.89
N VAL A 153 -5.47 11.12 -20.57
CA VAL A 153 -6.30 10.13 -19.90
C VAL A 153 -7.66 10.78 -19.64
N PRO A 154 -8.77 10.25 -20.17
CA PRO A 154 -10.08 10.71 -19.76
C PRO A 154 -10.17 10.55 -18.25
N VAL A 155 -10.48 11.64 -17.54
CA VAL A 155 -10.78 11.60 -16.11
C VAL A 155 -11.95 10.64 -15.95
N THR A 156 -11.68 9.39 -15.61
CA THR A 156 -12.72 8.46 -15.19
C THR A 156 -13.31 9.06 -13.92
N LYS A 157 -14.47 9.70 -14.08
CA LYS A 157 -15.30 10.10 -12.93
C LYS A 157 -15.38 8.88 -12.04
N ASN A 158 -15.05 9.08 -10.77
CA ASN A 158 -15.18 8.07 -9.73
C ASN A 158 -16.51 7.31 -9.91
N VAL A 159 -16.46 6.22 -10.64
CA VAL A 159 -17.53 5.25 -10.61
C VAL A 159 -17.35 4.56 -9.28
N THR A 160 -18.09 5.02 -8.29
CA THR A 160 -18.27 4.26 -7.07
C THR A 160 -18.83 2.92 -7.54
N PRO A 161 -18.06 1.81 -7.51
CA PRO A 161 -18.64 0.53 -7.86
C PRO A 161 -19.74 0.27 -6.83
N SER A 162 -20.98 0.20 -7.30
CA SER A 162 -22.06 -0.32 -6.48
C SER A 162 -21.72 -1.78 -6.22
N ILE A 163 -21.08 -2.03 -5.09
CA ILE A 163 -20.73 -3.37 -4.64
C ILE A 163 -22.08 -4.07 -4.36
N ARG A 164 -22.56 -4.87 -5.30
CA ARG A 164 -23.53 -5.91 -4.98
C ARG A 164 -22.82 -6.84 -4.00
N LEU A 165 -23.24 -6.79 -2.75
CA LEU A 165 -22.87 -7.78 -1.75
C LEU A 165 -23.31 -9.15 -2.30
N VAL A 166 -22.35 -9.88 -2.85
CA VAL A 166 -22.52 -11.32 -3.01
C VAL A 166 -22.44 -11.84 -1.58
N VAL A 167 -23.54 -12.42 -1.08
CA VAL A 167 -23.60 -13.04 0.24
C VAL A 167 -22.60 -14.18 0.25
N PRO A 168 -21.57 -14.13 1.08
CA PRO A 168 -20.52 -15.13 1.06
C PRO A 168 -20.90 -16.39 1.83
N ASP A 169 -20.26 -17.49 1.50
CA ASP A 169 -20.17 -18.73 2.23
C ASP A 169 -19.82 -18.52 3.71
N GLY A 170 -20.49 -19.23 4.63
CA GLY A 170 -20.54 -18.90 6.06
C GLY A 170 -19.19 -18.78 6.82
N THR A 171 -18.09 -19.31 6.28
CA THR A 171 -16.74 -19.14 6.82
C THR A 171 -16.18 -17.71 6.59
N LYS A 172 -16.47 -17.13 5.42
CA LYS A 172 -16.06 -15.75 5.10
C LYS A 172 -16.82 -14.73 5.93
N ASP A 173 -18.09 -14.99 6.23
CA ASP A 173 -18.90 -14.12 7.09
C ASP A 173 -18.35 -14.08 8.52
N ALA A 174 -17.83 -15.19 9.03
CA ALA A 174 -17.21 -15.25 10.35
C ALA A 174 -15.90 -14.45 10.39
N GLU A 175 -15.03 -14.57 9.38
CA GLU A 175 -13.80 -13.79 9.27
C GLU A 175 -14.06 -12.29 9.14
N GLU A 176 -15.05 -11.90 8.33
CA GLU A 176 -15.48 -10.51 8.20
C GLU A 176 -15.99 -9.95 9.53
N MET A 177 -16.81 -10.72 10.23
CA MET A 177 -17.39 -10.31 11.49
C MET A 177 -16.30 -10.13 12.56
N ILE A 178 -15.35 -11.06 12.66
CA ILE A 178 -14.21 -10.99 13.57
C ILE A 178 -13.35 -9.76 13.25
N LEU A 179 -12.95 -9.57 11.99
CA LEU A 179 -12.14 -8.42 11.59
C LEU A 179 -12.87 -7.10 11.84
N SER A 180 -14.17 -7.03 11.55
CA SER A 180 -15.00 -5.85 11.81
C SER A 180 -15.13 -5.54 13.31
N MET A 181 -15.24 -6.57 14.16
CA MET A 181 -15.27 -6.42 15.61
C MET A 181 -13.93 -5.93 16.16
N MET A 182 -12.82 -6.52 15.70
CA MET A 182 -11.46 -6.10 16.10
C MET A 182 -11.19 -4.63 15.74
N LEU A 183 -11.63 -4.18 14.56
CA LEU A 183 -11.46 -2.79 14.11
C LEU A 183 -12.35 -1.79 14.84
N LYS A 184 -13.48 -2.22 15.39
CA LYS A 184 -14.46 -1.33 16.05
C LYS A 184 -14.32 -1.21 17.56
N SER A 185 -13.70 -2.16 18.22
CA SER A 185 -13.73 -2.24 19.67
C SER A 185 -12.47 -2.88 20.25
N TYR A 186 -11.78 -2.11 21.12
CA TYR A 186 -10.68 -2.63 21.93
C TYR A 186 -11.08 -3.85 22.78
N GLN A 187 -12.30 -3.87 23.29
CA GLN A 187 -12.82 -4.98 24.09
C GLN A 187 -12.99 -6.24 23.25
N ALA A 188 -13.47 -6.11 22.01
CA ALA A 188 -13.59 -7.25 21.10
C ALA A 188 -12.22 -7.84 20.70
N THR A 189 -11.21 -6.98 20.55
CA THR A 189 -9.82 -7.44 20.30
C THR A 189 -9.28 -8.23 21.49
N GLN A 190 -9.54 -7.77 22.72
CA GLN A 190 -9.13 -8.46 23.96
C GLN A 190 -9.81 -9.82 24.12
N ILE A 191 -11.09 -9.94 23.78
CA ILE A 191 -11.83 -11.21 23.80
C ILE A 191 -11.24 -12.17 22.79
N PHE A 192 -10.95 -11.70 21.57
CA PHE A 192 -10.33 -12.50 20.53
C PHE A 192 -8.95 -13.04 20.95
N GLU A 193 -8.08 -12.16 21.49
CA GLU A 193 -6.75 -12.53 21.95
C GLU A 193 -6.79 -13.56 23.11
N ASN A 194 -7.74 -13.42 24.03
CA ASN A 194 -7.81 -14.28 25.21
C ASN A 194 -8.55 -15.61 24.97
N ASP A 195 -9.61 -15.61 24.16
CA ASP A 195 -10.54 -16.72 24.06
C ASP A 195 -10.47 -17.46 22.72
N LEU A 196 -10.05 -16.80 21.63
CA LEU A 196 -10.05 -17.35 20.28
C LEU A 196 -8.69 -17.31 19.57
N GLY A 197 -7.70 -16.60 20.11
CA GLY A 197 -6.40 -16.33 19.47
C GLY A 197 -5.56 -17.57 19.14
N TYR A 198 -5.88 -18.74 19.69
CA TYR A 198 -5.20 -20.03 19.40
C TYR A 198 -6.02 -20.95 18.48
N LEU A 199 -7.13 -20.50 17.94
CA LEU A 199 -7.93 -21.28 16.98
C LEU A 199 -7.58 -20.98 15.51
N ILE A 200 -6.63 -20.04 15.28
CA ILE A 200 -6.19 -19.64 13.94
C ILE A 200 -4.68 -19.89 13.86
N GLU A 201 -4.28 -21.14 13.72
CA GLU A 201 -3.00 -21.55 13.15
C GLU A 201 -3.12 -21.81 11.66
#